data_aee8273d42651bf09cd676a848473e88
#
_entry.id   aee8273d42651bf09cd676a848473e88
#
_cell.length_a   1.000
_cell.length_b   1.000
_cell.length_c   1.000
_cell.angle_alpha   90.00
_cell.angle_beta   90.00
_cell.angle_gamma   90.00
#
_symmetry.space_group_name_H-M   'P 1'
#
loop_
_entity.id
_entity.type
_entity.pdbx_description
1 polymer ?
#
loop_
_entity_poly.entity_id
_entity_poly.type
_entity_poly.pdbx_seq_one_letter_code
_entity_poly.pdbx_strand_id
1 'polypeptide(L)'
;NYREQNGEKVFMTAHRGRNGEKYELNLMRESSGTIKSIVLFIHAAFIVSFDGMLFIDELNTKLHPLLLKFIVDLFYDNDSMAQLIYTTHDTTLMDKKFFRRDQIWFVEKDEFGESKLFALSDYKVRSDASFEKDYLAGVYGGIPMLKEFSMKEGE
;
A
#
# COMPACT_ATOMS: atom_id res chain seq x y z
N ASN A 1 13.30 21.89 0.05
CA ASN A 1 13.57 23.30 -0.34
C ASN A 1 12.65 23.71 -1.49
N TYR A 2 12.48 25.03 -1.68
CA TYR A 2 11.86 25.56 -2.90
C TYR A 2 12.70 26.69 -3.47
N ARG A 3 12.56 26.95 -4.75
CA ARG A 3 13.11 28.13 -5.46
C ARG A 3 11.96 28.92 -6.05
N GLU A 4 12.09 30.22 -6.08
CA GLU A 4 11.20 31.08 -6.88
C GLU A 4 11.71 31.14 -8.32
N GLN A 5 10.83 30.81 -9.27
CA GLN A 5 11.11 30.89 -10.70
C GLN A 5 9.87 31.49 -11.39
N ASN A 6 10.03 32.65 -12.03
CA ASN A 6 8.93 33.39 -12.68
C ASN A 6 7.72 33.67 -11.76
N GLY A 7 7.96 33.96 -10.45
CA GLY A 7 6.89 34.22 -9.49
C GLY A 7 6.20 32.96 -8.93
N GLU A 8 6.63 31.75 -9.34
CA GLU A 8 6.09 30.49 -8.86
C GLU A 8 7.11 29.78 -7.93
N LYS A 9 6.58 29.07 -6.93
CA LYS A 9 7.38 28.25 -6.03
C LYS A 9 7.61 26.86 -6.65
N VAL A 10 8.86 26.56 -6.98
CA VAL A 10 9.27 25.28 -7.52
C VAL A 10 9.93 24.47 -6.40
N PHE A 11 9.33 23.33 -6.05
CA PHE A 11 9.89 22.42 -5.04
C PHE A 11 11.08 21.65 -5.60
N MET A 12 12.13 21.56 -4.79
CA MET A 12 13.39 20.91 -5.15
C MET A 12 13.70 19.76 -4.21
N THR A 13 14.14 18.64 -4.74
CA THR A 13 14.74 17.52 -4.01
C THR A 13 16.25 17.66 -4.01
N ALA A 14 16.88 17.30 -2.89
CA ALA A 14 18.34 17.35 -2.76
C ALA A 14 18.91 15.93 -2.85
N HIS A 15 19.83 15.73 -3.77
CA HIS A 15 20.53 14.48 -3.98
C HIS A 15 22.00 14.62 -3.62
N ARG A 16 22.64 13.49 -3.30
CA ARG A 16 24.08 13.40 -3.05
C ARG A 16 24.75 12.66 -4.21
N GLY A 17 25.68 13.31 -4.86
CA GLY A 17 26.52 12.72 -5.90
C GLY A 17 27.59 11.79 -5.32
N ARG A 18 28.30 11.05 -6.22
CA ARG A 18 29.32 10.06 -5.83
C ARG A 18 30.48 10.66 -5.04
N ASN A 19 30.83 11.91 -5.33
CA ASN A 19 31.92 12.64 -4.69
C ASN A 19 31.47 13.43 -3.45
N GLY A 20 30.23 13.19 -2.97
CA GLY A 20 29.66 13.90 -1.83
C GLY A 20 29.09 15.28 -2.15
N GLU A 21 29.19 15.75 -3.39
CA GLU A 21 28.52 16.96 -3.82
C GLU A 21 26.99 16.83 -3.71
N LYS A 22 26.34 17.96 -3.42
CA LYS A 22 24.86 18.03 -3.39
C LYS A 22 24.39 18.69 -4.68
N TYR A 23 23.41 18.09 -5.32
CA TYR A 23 22.68 18.71 -6.43
C TYR A 23 21.18 18.69 -6.17
N GLU A 24 20.50 19.64 -6.76
CA GLU A 24 19.04 19.76 -6.61
C GLU A 24 18.35 19.42 -7.92
N LEU A 25 17.28 18.67 -7.81
CA LEU A 25 16.39 18.31 -8.92
C LEU A 25 15.01 18.88 -8.66
N ASN A 26 14.34 19.38 -9.70
CA ASN A 26 12.96 19.76 -9.61
C ASN A 26 12.12 18.51 -9.22
N LEU A 27 11.28 18.63 -8.18
CA LEU A 27 10.43 17.54 -7.67
C LEU A 27 9.61 16.88 -8.79
N MET A 28 9.15 17.66 -9.78
CA MET A 28 8.37 17.14 -10.92
C MET A 28 9.19 16.27 -11.89
N ARG A 29 10.52 16.23 -11.74
CA ARG A 29 11.42 15.36 -12.50
C ARG A 29 11.78 14.07 -11.77
N GLU A 30 11.31 13.93 -10.55
CA GLU A 30 11.44 12.68 -9.78
C GLU A 30 10.58 11.56 -10.36
N SER A 31 10.89 10.33 -9.99
CA SER A 31 10.03 9.21 -10.33
C SER A 31 8.67 9.35 -9.67
N SER A 32 7.62 8.84 -10.32
CA SER A 32 6.27 8.86 -9.74
C SER A 32 6.19 8.14 -8.38
N GLY A 33 7.02 7.10 -8.18
CA GLY A 33 7.14 6.41 -6.90
C GLY A 33 7.78 7.30 -5.83
N THR A 34 8.82 8.05 -6.16
CA THR A 34 9.45 9.03 -5.25
C THR A 34 8.45 10.10 -4.83
N ILE A 35 7.73 10.69 -5.78
CA ILE A 35 6.73 11.72 -5.51
C ILE A 35 5.64 11.16 -4.60
N LYS A 36 5.08 9.97 -4.92
CA LYS A 36 4.06 9.31 -4.11
C LYS A 36 4.58 9.03 -2.70
N SER A 37 5.82 8.55 -2.55
CA SER A 37 6.43 8.28 -1.24
C SER A 37 6.52 9.54 -0.37
N ILE A 38 6.97 10.66 -0.95
CA ILE A 38 7.07 11.95 -0.24
C ILE A 38 5.68 12.41 0.22
N VAL A 39 4.70 12.38 -0.67
CA VAL A 39 3.32 12.81 -0.37
C VAL A 39 2.72 11.94 0.74
N LEU A 40 2.84 10.62 0.62
CA LEU A 40 2.32 9.67 1.61
C LEU A 40 2.99 9.85 2.98
N PHE A 41 4.31 10.01 3.00
CA PHE A 41 5.05 10.22 4.24
C PHE A 41 4.59 11.49 4.96
N ILE A 42 4.43 12.60 4.23
CA ILE A 42 3.95 13.87 4.81
C ILE A 42 2.55 13.70 5.39
N HIS A 43 1.63 13.05 4.67
CA HIS A 43 0.27 12.82 5.16
C HIS A 43 0.27 11.87 6.36
N ALA A 44 1.02 10.76 6.32
CA ALA A 44 1.10 9.82 7.43
C ALA A 44 1.67 10.49 8.69
N ALA A 45 2.78 11.23 8.56
CA ALA A 45 3.39 11.95 9.68
C ALA A 45 2.43 12.99 10.27
N PHE A 46 1.70 13.74 9.43
CA PHE A 46 0.69 14.69 9.89
C PHE A 46 -0.44 13.99 10.65
N ILE A 47 -1.03 12.94 10.06
CA ILE A 47 -2.13 12.18 10.66
C ILE A 47 -1.72 11.54 11.99
N VAL A 48 -0.53 10.95 12.06
CA VAL A 48 0.01 10.38 13.31
C VAL A 48 0.17 11.46 14.38
N SER A 49 0.62 12.67 14.02
CA SER A 49 0.80 13.78 14.96
C SER A 49 -0.50 14.34 15.54
N PHE A 50 -1.64 14.08 14.90
CA PHE A 50 -2.95 14.61 15.30
C PHE A 50 -3.97 13.51 15.65
N ASP A 51 -3.52 12.26 15.86
CA ASP A 51 -4.38 11.12 16.18
C ASP A 51 -5.54 10.93 15.20
N GLY A 52 -5.28 11.21 13.92
CA GLY A 52 -6.28 11.23 12.87
C GLY A 52 -6.49 9.87 12.21
N MET A 53 -7.26 9.88 11.12
CA MET A 53 -7.54 8.69 10.32
C MET A 53 -7.14 8.96 8.86
N LEU A 54 -6.42 8.02 8.25
CA LEU A 54 -5.97 8.09 6.86
C LEU A 54 -6.56 6.92 6.06
N PHE A 55 -7.28 7.25 4.99
CA PHE A 55 -7.80 6.29 4.03
C PHE A 55 -7.00 6.38 2.74
N ILE A 56 -6.52 5.25 2.24
CA ILE A 56 -5.75 5.19 1.00
C ILE A 56 -6.25 4.05 0.13
N ASP A 57 -6.66 4.38 -1.08
CA ASP A 57 -6.97 3.37 -2.09
C ASP A 57 -5.71 2.98 -2.86
N GLU A 58 -5.53 1.68 -3.10
CA GLU A 58 -4.35 1.10 -3.78
C GLU A 58 -3.01 1.64 -3.24
N LEU A 59 -2.79 1.50 -1.95
CA LEU A 59 -1.57 2.00 -1.29
C LEU A 59 -0.28 1.50 -1.95
N ASN A 60 -0.25 0.24 -2.39
CA ASN A 60 0.92 -0.41 -3.00
C ASN A 60 1.30 0.14 -4.39
N THR A 61 0.39 0.82 -5.10
CA THR A 61 0.64 1.28 -6.47
C THR A 61 1.87 2.18 -6.55
N LYS A 62 2.86 1.80 -7.38
CA LYS A 62 4.15 2.49 -7.58
C LYS A 62 5.04 2.59 -6.33
N LEU A 63 4.76 1.83 -5.29
CA LEU A 63 5.59 1.76 -4.10
C LEU A 63 6.37 0.43 -4.05
N HIS A 64 7.61 0.51 -3.61
CA HIS A 64 8.36 -0.69 -3.25
C HIS A 64 7.79 -1.29 -1.96
N PRO A 65 7.69 -2.63 -1.81
CA PRO A 65 7.14 -3.27 -0.59
C PRO A 65 7.77 -2.78 0.72
N LEU A 66 9.07 -2.46 0.74
CA LEU A 66 9.71 -1.91 1.93
C LEU A 66 9.22 -0.50 2.29
N LEU A 67 8.84 0.32 1.30
CA LEU A 67 8.24 1.63 1.57
C LEU A 67 6.80 1.48 2.06
N LEU A 68 6.06 0.53 1.51
CA LEU A 68 4.73 0.18 1.99
C LEU A 68 4.79 -0.22 3.47
N LYS A 69 5.70 -1.15 3.81
CA LYS A 69 5.93 -1.55 5.21
C LYS A 69 6.28 -0.35 6.09
N PHE A 70 7.18 0.51 5.66
CA PHE A 70 7.59 1.70 6.42
C PHE A 70 6.41 2.63 6.73
N ILE A 71 5.52 2.87 5.76
CA ILE A 71 4.31 3.69 5.99
C ILE A 71 3.39 3.03 7.03
N VAL A 72 3.18 1.71 6.94
CA VAL A 72 2.37 0.96 7.91
C VAL A 72 2.98 1.02 9.31
N ASP A 73 4.31 0.82 9.42
CA ASP A 73 5.03 0.86 10.70
C ASP A 73 4.88 2.23 11.40
N LEU A 74 4.78 3.35 10.66
CA LEU A 74 4.55 4.66 11.27
C LEU A 74 3.30 4.72 12.15
N PHE A 75 2.28 3.92 11.85
CA PHE A 75 1.05 3.86 12.65
C PHE A 75 1.12 2.88 13.81
N TYR A 76 2.13 2.00 13.84
CA TYR A 76 2.34 1.05 14.94
C TYR A 76 3.39 1.51 15.95
N ASP A 77 4.43 2.19 15.50
CA ASP A 77 5.62 2.51 16.30
C ASP A 77 5.48 3.82 17.11
N ASN A 78 4.34 4.50 17.00
CA ASN A 78 4.08 5.75 17.71
C ASN A 78 3.00 5.57 18.78
N ASP A 79 3.12 6.29 19.89
CA ASP A 79 2.08 6.37 20.94
C ASP A 79 0.83 7.14 20.48
N SER A 80 0.50 7.05 19.21
CA SER A 80 -0.60 7.75 18.58
C SER A 80 -1.84 6.85 18.48
N MET A 81 -3.02 7.44 18.57
CA MET A 81 -4.32 6.78 18.28
C MET A 81 -4.68 6.83 16.81
N ALA A 82 -3.76 7.29 15.95
CA ALA A 82 -4.00 7.39 14.52
C ALA A 82 -4.30 6.04 13.86
N GLN A 83 -5.15 6.06 12.86
CA GLN A 83 -5.58 4.86 12.14
C GLN A 83 -5.25 4.96 10.64
N LEU A 84 -4.71 3.86 10.10
CA LEU A 84 -4.52 3.69 8.66
C LEU A 84 -5.48 2.62 8.14
N ILE A 85 -6.32 3.00 7.19
CA ILE A 85 -7.20 2.10 6.44
C ILE A 85 -6.80 2.18 4.97
N TYR A 86 -6.47 1.04 4.38
CA TYR A 86 -6.05 1.04 2.98
C TYR A 86 -6.51 -0.19 2.23
N THR A 87 -6.68 -0.04 0.92
CA THR A 87 -6.86 -1.15 0.01
C THR A 87 -5.55 -1.50 -0.67
N THR A 88 -5.37 -2.76 -1.02
CA THR A 88 -4.21 -3.24 -1.77
C THR A 88 -4.52 -4.57 -2.45
N HIS A 89 -3.87 -4.85 -3.57
CA HIS A 89 -3.79 -6.18 -4.16
C HIS A 89 -2.42 -6.84 -3.90
N ASP A 90 -1.54 -6.20 -3.14
CA ASP A 90 -0.24 -6.73 -2.74
C ASP A 90 -0.38 -7.57 -1.47
N THR A 91 -0.01 -8.84 -1.55
CA THR A 91 -0.13 -9.80 -0.46
C THR A 91 1.11 -9.89 0.42
N THR A 92 2.20 -9.18 0.09
CA THR A 92 3.50 -9.27 0.78
C THR A 92 3.44 -8.93 2.27
N LEU A 93 2.49 -8.09 2.69
CA LEU A 93 2.26 -7.77 4.09
C LEU A 93 1.19 -8.63 4.75
N MET A 94 0.57 -9.58 4.04
CA MET A 94 -0.44 -10.48 4.59
C MET A 94 0.22 -11.58 5.45
N ASP A 95 0.78 -11.17 6.56
CA ASP A 95 1.49 -12.04 7.52
C ASP A 95 1.09 -11.67 8.95
N LYS A 96 0.96 -12.69 9.81
CA LYS A 96 0.69 -12.54 11.24
C LYS A 96 1.73 -11.74 12.02
N LYS A 97 2.91 -11.51 11.43
CA LYS A 97 3.94 -10.63 11.99
C LYS A 97 3.58 -9.16 11.86
N PHE A 98 2.74 -8.82 10.87
CA PHE A 98 2.36 -7.45 10.57
C PHE A 98 0.92 -7.15 10.98
N PHE A 99 0.01 -8.13 10.81
CA PHE A 99 -1.41 -7.89 11.04
C PHE A 99 -2.06 -9.01 11.85
N ARG A 100 -2.98 -8.62 12.71
CA ARG A 100 -3.94 -9.54 13.32
C ARG A 100 -5.03 -9.90 12.30
N ARG A 101 -5.71 -11.02 12.51
CA ARG A 101 -6.78 -11.50 11.61
C ARG A 101 -7.97 -10.53 11.51
N ASP A 102 -8.26 -9.80 12.56
CA ASP A 102 -9.33 -8.80 12.60
C ASP A 102 -9.00 -7.52 11.80
N GLN A 103 -7.74 -7.34 11.43
CA GLN A 103 -7.26 -6.20 10.64
C GLN A 103 -7.22 -6.49 9.14
N ILE A 104 -7.36 -7.75 8.73
CA ILE A 104 -7.32 -8.17 7.32
C ILE A 104 -8.75 -8.42 6.84
N TRP A 105 -9.16 -7.70 5.83
CA TRP A 105 -10.48 -7.76 5.23
C TRP A 105 -10.40 -8.07 3.75
N PHE A 106 -11.33 -8.87 3.24
CA PHE A 106 -11.44 -9.24 1.85
C PHE A 106 -12.71 -8.64 1.26
N VAL A 107 -12.60 -8.21 0.00
CA VAL A 107 -13.74 -7.80 -0.82
C VAL A 107 -13.87 -8.80 -1.96
N GLU A 108 -15.01 -9.44 -2.07
CA GLU A 108 -15.35 -10.34 -3.15
C GLU A 108 -16.56 -9.81 -3.92
N LYS A 109 -16.50 -9.92 -5.24
CA LYS A 109 -17.59 -9.54 -6.11
C LYS A 109 -18.21 -10.81 -6.69
N ASP A 110 -19.52 -10.99 -6.51
CA ASP A 110 -20.23 -12.14 -7.03
C ASP A 110 -20.57 -11.99 -8.52
N GLU A 111 -21.20 -13.03 -9.09
CA GLU A 111 -21.59 -13.07 -10.50
C GLU A 111 -22.63 -12.00 -10.90
N PHE A 112 -23.37 -11.46 -9.94
CA PHE A 112 -24.34 -10.39 -10.14
C PHE A 112 -23.75 -9.00 -9.96
N GLY A 113 -22.46 -8.92 -9.56
CA GLY A 113 -21.75 -7.68 -9.34
C GLY A 113 -21.93 -7.11 -7.93
N GLU A 114 -22.55 -7.84 -7.02
CA GLU A 114 -22.66 -7.45 -5.61
C GLU A 114 -21.33 -7.68 -4.89
N SER A 115 -20.93 -6.72 -4.07
CA SER A 115 -19.68 -6.81 -3.29
C SER A 115 -19.97 -7.27 -1.87
N LYS A 116 -19.22 -8.25 -1.40
CA LYS A 116 -19.24 -8.76 -0.03
C LYS A 116 -17.93 -8.42 0.66
N LEU A 117 -18.04 -7.96 1.91
CA LEU A 117 -16.91 -7.66 2.78
C LEU A 117 -16.90 -8.66 3.94
N PHE A 118 -15.75 -9.29 4.19
CA PHE A 118 -15.57 -10.24 5.29
C PHE A 118 -14.15 -10.19 5.84
N ALA A 119 -13.97 -10.55 7.09
CA ALA A 119 -12.69 -10.49 7.77
C ALA A 119 -11.99 -11.86 7.78
N LEU A 120 -10.66 -11.87 7.81
CA LEU A 120 -9.89 -13.10 8.02
C LEU A 120 -10.21 -13.76 9.37
N SER A 121 -10.67 -12.98 10.37
CA SER A 121 -11.13 -13.49 11.65
C SER A 121 -12.39 -14.37 11.58
N ASP A 122 -13.18 -14.26 10.49
CA ASP A 122 -14.38 -15.06 10.28
C ASP A 122 -14.04 -16.52 9.92
N TYR A 123 -12.79 -16.79 9.58
CA TYR A 123 -12.29 -18.10 9.23
C TYR A 123 -11.55 -18.78 10.39
N LYS A 124 -11.67 -20.10 10.47
CA LYS A 124 -10.87 -20.94 11.37
C LYS A 124 -9.47 -21.12 10.78
N VAL A 125 -8.57 -20.22 11.11
CA VAL A 125 -7.19 -20.25 10.63
C VAL A 125 -6.32 -21.05 11.61
N ARG A 126 -5.52 -21.99 11.11
CA ARG A 126 -4.57 -22.78 11.92
C ARG A 126 -3.45 -21.89 12.42
N SER A 127 -2.87 -22.20 13.58
CA SER A 127 -1.80 -21.39 14.19
C SER A 127 -0.52 -21.37 13.36
N ASP A 128 -0.27 -22.40 12.56
CA ASP A 128 0.88 -22.56 11.67
C ASP A 128 0.62 -22.04 10.23
N ALA A 129 -0.60 -21.61 9.93
CA ALA A 129 -0.99 -21.16 8.60
C ALA A 129 -0.25 -19.89 8.16
N SER A 130 0.05 -19.80 6.88
CA SER A 130 0.50 -18.58 6.21
C SER A 130 -0.71 -17.90 5.58
N PHE A 131 -1.07 -16.71 6.05
CA PHE A 131 -2.22 -15.96 5.53
C PHE A 131 -2.13 -15.73 4.02
N GLU A 132 -0.95 -15.34 3.54
CA GLU A 132 -0.71 -15.13 2.11
C GLU A 132 -0.88 -16.40 1.29
N LYS A 133 -0.25 -17.52 1.69
CA LYS A 133 -0.32 -18.80 0.95
C LYS A 133 -1.74 -19.33 0.89
N ASP A 134 -2.46 -19.27 1.99
CA ASP A 134 -3.83 -19.75 2.06
C ASP A 134 -4.77 -18.87 1.23
N TYR A 135 -4.55 -17.54 1.23
CA TYR A 135 -5.28 -16.62 0.36
C TYR A 135 -5.05 -16.93 -1.11
N LEU A 136 -3.78 -17.04 -1.54
CA LEU A 136 -3.43 -17.35 -2.92
C LEU A 136 -3.92 -18.74 -3.36
N ALA A 137 -4.10 -19.67 -2.41
CA ALA A 137 -4.74 -20.96 -2.65
C ALA A 137 -6.28 -20.91 -2.67
N GLY A 138 -6.89 -19.74 -2.47
CA GLY A 138 -8.34 -19.54 -2.49
C GLY A 138 -9.08 -19.99 -1.24
N VAL A 139 -8.35 -20.28 -0.13
CA VAL A 139 -8.97 -20.76 1.12
C VAL A 139 -9.95 -19.78 1.71
N TYR A 140 -9.71 -18.48 1.51
CA TYR A 140 -10.52 -17.40 2.08
C TYR A 140 -11.47 -16.74 1.07
N GLY A 141 -11.49 -17.17 -0.19
CA GLY A 141 -12.20 -16.45 -1.27
C GLY A 141 -11.50 -15.13 -1.63
N GLY A 142 -12.21 -14.23 -2.30
CA GLY A 142 -11.71 -12.91 -2.68
C GLY A 142 -10.59 -12.92 -3.74
N ILE A 143 -10.33 -14.07 -4.38
CA ILE A 143 -9.38 -14.18 -5.49
C ILE A 143 -10.12 -14.19 -6.83
N PRO A 144 -9.51 -13.60 -7.89
CA PRO A 144 -10.09 -13.64 -9.22
C PRO A 144 -10.17 -15.08 -9.74
N MET A 145 -11.34 -15.53 -10.14
CA MET A 145 -11.53 -16.80 -10.86
C MET A 145 -11.06 -16.62 -12.30
N LEU A 146 -9.84 -17.02 -12.61
CA LEU A 146 -9.34 -17.05 -13.98
C LEU A 146 -9.95 -18.26 -14.70
N LYS A 147 -10.84 -18.02 -15.68
CA LYS A 147 -11.25 -19.04 -16.62
C LYS A 147 -10.10 -19.30 -17.58
N GLU A 148 -9.73 -20.56 -17.82
CA GLU A 148 -8.76 -20.90 -18.84
C GLU A 148 -9.24 -20.35 -20.19
N PHE A 149 -8.42 -19.48 -20.78
CA PHE A 149 -8.67 -18.97 -22.12
C PHE A 149 -8.13 -20.00 -23.11
N SER A 150 -9.03 -20.85 -23.61
CA SER A 150 -8.72 -21.76 -24.70
C SER A 150 -8.84 -21.02 -26.03
N MET A 151 -7.73 -20.68 -26.64
CA MET A 151 -7.72 -20.36 -28.08
C MET A 151 -7.95 -21.70 -28.83
N LYS A 152 -9.21 -22.02 -29.17
CA LYS A 152 -9.45 -23.00 -30.21
C LYS A 152 -8.95 -22.37 -31.49
N GLU A 153 -7.88 -22.94 -32.06
CA GLU A 153 -7.52 -22.71 -33.47
C GLU A 153 -8.77 -23.04 -34.27
N GLY A 154 -9.28 -22.03 -34.99
CA GLY A 154 -10.42 -22.21 -35.88
C GLY A 154 -10.01 -23.17 -37.01
N GLU A 155 -10.79 -24.23 -37.20
CA GLU A 155 -10.87 -24.95 -38.44
C GLU A 155 -11.56 -24.09 -39.52
#